data_919e3e5e0954e247f0f373116fb2747d
#
_entry.id   919e3e5e0954e247f0f373116fb2747d
#
_cell.length_a   1.000
_cell.length_b   1.000
_cell.length_c   1.000
_cell.angle_alpha   90.00
_cell.angle_beta   90.00
_cell.angle_gamma   90.00
#
_symmetry.space_group_name_H-M   'P 1'
#
loop_
_entity.id
_entity.type
_entity.pdbx_description
1 polymer ?
#
loop_
_entity_poly.entity_id
_entity_poly.type
_entity_poly.pdbx_seq_one_letter_code
_entity_poly.pdbx_strand_id
1 'polypeptide(L)'
;GFGESVVVRAHLEGTPEVRDSALLLTDVIQVYELEAKVDSTLLELHPGQAFPLSTEITNTGNGPDRFDITVESITGPEGSYIWDIDIPRANFGELLRDQSKEFDLIINVPEKTLAGTYNVVLNVLSEEEFEETRIRDTIDLQVQIGEFHDLRISLDPSMESKIKTSAPGRTVRFLMNLTNAGNVPDSPMLHNHTKLANGGGWDALPGMNTLSKWVISYALVEDFDTEFPRESPCLAADPSLETDPGQCYLSTTNTVTFPEMAAFTTIQFVAIISISDEASLSDRMIGIKTTSSHGSAINGGDFDETPQWDDSCTLDENKDGLPDNFLPNCDTNEQVLQLMLRAPDLKILSAEASKSRAAVGEMISVTVKLQNIGNIHATDVSVILCADQTSSDIRKNGCDEDNIVYRQMIEAVMPVSQSNNQELLEISLLYIVEAGSQDIVVYVDPDNDIIESEEANNYYSIKDKMGSNNRFLDPLLQAVATYSVPVIIIGATIALGAVAVVVIWGRRIEAMREYAEKKSMMTYTDDDMEF
;
A
#
# COMPACT_ATOMS: atom_id res chain seq x y z
N GLY A 1 65.50 -27.77 -33.59
CA GLY A 1 65.61 -29.20 -33.88
C GLY A 1 66.77 -29.80 -33.13
N PHE A 2 66.56 -30.90 -32.45
CA PHE A 2 67.61 -31.66 -31.83
C PHE A 2 68.18 -32.63 -32.88
N GLY A 3 69.28 -32.24 -33.51
CA GLY A 3 69.96 -33.12 -34.44
C GLY A 3 70.76 -34.15 -33.70
N GLU A 4 70.46 -35.42 -33.94
CA GLU A 4 71.35 -36.51 -33.50
C GLU A 4 72.32 -36.85 -34.64
N SER A 5 73.60 -37.07 -34.28
CA SER A 5 74.57 -37.48 -35.22
C SER A 5 74.97 -38.94 -34.98
N VAL A 6 74.84 -39.74 -36.04
CA VAL A 6 75.30 -41.15 -36.00
C VAL A 6 76.52 -41.26 -36.90
N VAL A 7 77.61 -41.71 -36.30
CA VAL A 7 78.83 -42.02 -37.09
C VAL A 7 78.82 -43.50 -37.46
N VAL A 8 78.61 -43.76 -38.75
CA VAL A 8 78.71 -45.11 -39.30
C VAL A 8 80.19 -45.35 -39.70
N ARG A 9 80.81 -46.34 -39.13
CA ARG A 9 82.19 -46.70 -39.40
C ARG A 9 82.25 -48.06 -40.13
N ALA A 10 82.91 -48.05 -41.25
CA ALA A 10 83.26 -49.29 -41.97
C ALA A 10 84.77 -49.57 -41.82
N HIS A 11 85.16 -50.81 -41.61
CA HIS A 11 86.54 -51.21 -41.60
C HIS A 11 86.69 -52.46 -42.44
N LEU A 12 87.88 -52.63 -43.01
CA LEU A 12 88.21 -53.78 -43.82
C LEU A 12 88.58 -54.97 -42.91
N GLU A 13 87.93 -56.10 -43.15
CA GLU A 13 88.22 -57.33 -42.38
C GLU A 13 89.68 -57.79 -42.59
N GLY A 14 90.43 -57.95 -41.51
CA GLY A 14 91.85 -58.31 -41.54
C GLY A 14 92.85 -57.15 -41.58
N THR A 15 92.39 -55.90 -41.80
CA THR A 15 93.19 -54.68 -41.72
C THR A 15 92.42 -53.56 -41.05
N PRO A 16 92.25 -53.55 -39.75
CA PRO A 16 91.43 -52.61 -39.03
C PRO A 16 91.88 -51.16 -39.12
N GLU A 17 93.09 -50.95 -39.66
CA GLU A 17 93.65 -49.61 -39.89
C GLU A 17 93.03 -48.94 -41.14
N VAL A 18 92.51 -49.73 -42.09
CA VAL A 18 91.77 -49.23 -43.23
C VAL A 18 90.31 -49.06 -42.87
N ARG A 19 89.95 -47.86 -42.52
CA ARG A 19 88.61 -47.49 -42.08
C ARG A 19 88.10 -46.22 -42.77
N ASP A 20 86.85 -46.16 -42.99
CA ASP A 20 86.12 -44.94 -43.40
C ASP A 20 84.97 -44.71 -42.47
N SER A 21 84.50 -43.50 -42.37
CA SER A 21 83.38 -43.13 -41.52
C SER A 21 82.51 -42.08 -42.23
N ALA A 22 81.19 -42.28 -42.17
CA ALA A 22 80.16 -41.31 -42.64
C ALA A 22 79.42 -40.82 -41.40
N LEU A 23 79.26 -39.48 -41.38
CA LEU A 23 78.43 -38.84 -40.37
C LEU A 23 77.01 -38.69 -40.98
N LEU A 24 76.04 -39.35 -40.34
CA LEU A 24 74.64 -39.18 -40.63
C LEU A 24 74.10 -38.17 -39.63
N LEU A 25 73.52 -37.10 -40.17
CA LEU A 25 72.78 -36.11 -39.36
C LEU A 25 71.31 -36.39 -39.58
N THR A 26 70.59 -36.53 -38.50
CA THR A 26 69.12 -36.61 -38.50
C THR A 26 68.60 -35.41 -37.76
N ASP A 27 67.83 -34.59 -38.45
CA ASP A 27 67.07 -33.57 -37.79
C ASP A 27 65.70 -34.11 -37.44
N VAL A 28 65.31 -34.00 -36.15
CA VAL A 28 63.97 -34.33 -35.69
C VAL A 28 63.18 -33.05 -35.77
N ILE A 29 62.15 -33.05 -36.58
CA ILE A 29 61.19 -31.95 -36.66
C ILE A 29 60.47 -31.87 -35.35
N GLN A 30 60.33 -30.67 -34.80
CA GLN A 30 59.53 -30.43 -33.60
C GLN A 30 58.07 -30.69 -33.90
N VAL A 31 57.45 -31.51 -33.08
CA VAL A 31 56.00 -31.76 -33.06
C VAL A 31 55.44 -31.06 -31.82
N TYR A 32 54.50 -30.19 -32.04
CA TYR A 32 53.78 -29.51 -30.98
C TYR A 32 52.53 -30.29 -30.63
N GLU A 33 52.30 -30.58 -29.38
CA GLU A 33 51.14 -31.30 -28.87
C GLU A 33 50.95 -30.95 -27.39
N LEU A 34 49.69 -30.82 -26.96
CA LEU A 34 49.35 -30.46 -25.60
C LEU A 34 48.13 -31.23 -25.11
N GLU A 35 48.03 -31.41 -23.82
CA GLU A 35 46.87 -31.95 -23.13
C GLU A 35 46.52 -31.01 -21.99
N ALA A 36 45.23 -30.56 -21.95
CA ALA A 36 44.70 -29.75 -20.86
C ALA A 36 43.69 -30.56 -20.07
N LYS A 37 43.78 -30.49 -18.75
CA LYS A 37 42.89 -31.17 -17.81
C LYS A 37 42.40 -30.22 -16.73
N VAL A 38 41.21 -30.50 -16.21
CA VAL A 38 40.60 -29.80 -15.06
C VAL A 38 40.11 -30.83 -14.06
N ASP A 39 40.01 -30.43 -12.81
CA ASP A 39 39.52 -31.32 -11.73
C ASP A 39 38.08 -31.74 -11.91
N SER A 40 37.25 -30.84 -12.46
CA SER A 40 35.84 -31.09 -12.73
C SER A 40 35.36 -30.32 -13.96
N THR A 41 34.63 -31.01 -14.82
CA THR A 41 33.95 -30.41 -15.98
C THR A 41 32.50 -30.01 -15.67
N LEU A 42 31.97 -30.41 -14.50
CA LEU A 42 30.63 -30.01 -14.02
C LEU A 42 30.80 -29.21 -12.74
N LEU A 43 30.34 -27.95 -12.75
CA LEU A 43 30.41 -27.01 -11.64
C LEU A 43 29.02 -26.56 -11.23
N GLU A 44 28.76 -26.53 -9.93
CA GLU A 44 27.56 -25.93 -9.36
C GLU A 44 27.95 -24.61 -8.69
N LEU A 45 27.53 -23.48 -9.26
CA LEU A 45 27.93 -22.15 -8.83
C LEU A 45 26.72 -21.26 -8.57
N HIS A 46 26.96 -20.15 -7.90
CA HIS A 46 25.97 -19.13 -7.61
C HIS A 46 26.32 -17.80 -8.28
N PRO A 47 25.32 -16.94 -8.59
CA PRO A 47 25.57 -15.58 -9.05
C PRO A 47 26.49 -14.82 -8.09
N GLY A 48 27.45 -14.06 -8.63
CA GLY A 48 28.44 -13.32 -7.85
C GLY A 48 29.57 -14.16 -7.26
N GLN A 49 29.60 -15.48 -7.50
CA GLN A 49 30.64 -16.37 -6.98
C GLN A 49 31.92 -16.30 -7.83
N ALA A 50 33.06 -16.18 -7.17
CA ALA A 50 34.37 -16.45 -7.75
C ALA A 50 34.81 -17.88 -7.39
N PHE A 51 35.04 -18.72 -8.39
CA PHE A 51 35.37 -20.12 -8.20
C PHE A 51 36.73 -20.45 -8.79
N PRO A 52 37.70 -20.92 -7.98
CA PRO A 52 38.99 -21.40 -8.47
C PRO A 52 38.83 -22.81 -9.06
N LEU A 53 39.16 -22.97 -10.33
CA LEU A 53 39.19 -24.24 -11.04
C LEU A 53 40.62 -24.68 -11.25
N SER A 54 41.02 -25.77 -10.61
CA SER A 54 42.39 -26.33 -10.79
C SER A 54 42.54 -26.90 -12.20
N THR A 55 43.54 -26.43 -12.88
CA THR A 55 43.83 -26.75 -14.29
C THR A 55 45.25 -27.21 -14.43
N GLU A 56 45.47 -28.29 -15.16
CA GLU A 56 46.78 -28.81 -15.51
C GLU A 56 46.98 -28.76 -17.03
N ILE A 57 48.11 -28.21 -17.48
CA ILE A 57 48.52 -28.27 -18.88
C ILE A 57 49.79 -29.08 -18.97
N THR A 58 49.82 -30.05 -19.88
CA THR A 58 50.97 -30.92 -20.14
C THR A 58 51.45 -30.71 -21.59
N ASN A 59 52.76 -30.49 -21.76
CA ASN A 59 53.37 -30.50 -23.06
C ASN A 59 53.63 -31.96 -23.47
N THR A 60 52.85 -32.50 -24.38
CA THR A 60 52.98 -33.86 -24.93
C THR A 60 53.77 -33.88 -26.24
N GLY A 61 54.23 -32.74 -26.72
CA GLY A 61 55.10 -32.59 -27.86
C GLY A 61 56.52 -33.10 -27.61
N ASN A 62 57.38 -33.09 -28.64
CA ASN A 62 58.72 -33.59 -28.56
C ASN A 62 59.80 -32.54 -28.26
N GLY A 63 59.39 -31.26 -28.07
CA GLY A 63 60.28 -30.14 -27.77
C GLY A 63 59.61 -29.16 -26.80
N PRO A 64 60.36 -28.12 -26.39
CA PRO A 64 59.81 -27.10 -25.49
C PRO A 64 58.70 -26.27 -26.18
N ASP A 65 57.68 -25.88 -25.44
CA ASP A 65 56.56 -25.08 -25.96
C ASP A 65 56.02 -24.12 -24.88
N ARG A 66 55.31 -23.10 -25.31
CA ARG A 66 54.58 -22.15 -24.45
C ARG A 66 53.11 -22.17 -24.81
N PHE A 67 52.28 -21.96 -23.82
CA PHE A 67 50.84 -22.06 -24.00
C PHE A 67 50.13 -20.77 -23.57
N ASP A 68 49.07 -20.43 -24.29
CA ASP A 68 48.14 -19.36 -23.98
C ASP A 68 46.75 -19.94 -23.78
N ILE A 69 45.96 -19.33 -22.90
CA ILE A 69 44.58 -19.74 -22.64
C ILE A 69 43.65 -18.57 -23.01
N THR A 70 42.60 -18.88 -23.71
CA THR A 70 41.59 -17.92 -24.11
C THR A 70 40.18 -18.48 -23.90
N VAL A 71 39.22 -17.59 -23.61
CA VAL A 71 37.80 -17.96 -23.59
C VAL A 71 37.31 -17.99 -25.02
N GLU A 72 36.89 -19.14 -25.51
CA GLU A 72 36.29 -19.26 -26.85
C GLU A 72 34.85 -18.82 -26.83
N SER A 73 34.05 -19.37 -25.94
CA SER A 73 32.62 -19.03 -25.84
C SER A 73 32.05 -19.36 -24.47
N ILE A 74 31.03 -18.61 -24.10
CA ILE A 74 30.15 -18.92 -22.98
C ILE A 74 28.72 -18.83 -23.51
N THR A 75 28.01 -19.97 -23.47
CA THR A 75 26.61 -20.04 -23.92
C THR A 75 25.72 -20.51 -22.77
N GLY A 76 24.53 -19.93 -22.65
CA GLY A 76 23.58 -20.21 -21.57
C GLY A 76 22.13 -20.12 -22.07
N PRO A 77 21.16 -20.01 -21.15
CA PRO A 77 19.72 -20.09 -21.48
C PRO A 77 19.24 -19.11 -22.54
N GLU A 78 19.81 -17.90 -22.59
CA GLU A 78 19.38 -16.84 -23.51
C GLU A 78 20.40 -16.54 -24.63
N GLY A 79 21.41 -17.38 -24.79
CA GLY A 79 22.41 -17.21 -25.85
C GLY A 79 23.84 -17.08 -25.34
N SER A 80 24.60 -16.13 -25.91
CA SER A 80 26.00 -15.94 -25.58
C SER A 80 26.21 -14.95 -24.44
N TYR A 81 27.13 -15.26 -23.56
CA TYR A 81 27.46 -14.47 -22.38
C TYR A 81 28.93 -14.09 -22.36
N ILE A 82 29.26 -13.09 -21.56
CA ILE A 82 30.64 -12.67 -21.29
C ILE A 82 30.82 -12.71 -19.78
N TRP A 83 31.65 -13.64 -19.31
CA TRP A 83 32.08 -13.69 -17.93
C TRP A 83 33.55 -13.32 -17.84
N ASP A 84 33.95 -12.79 -16.70
CA ASP A 84 35.34 -12.55 -16.40
C ASP A 84 35.96 -13.83 -15.87
N ILE A 85 36.87 -14.41 -16.66
CA ILE A 85 37.67 -15.58 -16.24
C ILE A 85 39.09 -15.07 -16.05
N ASP A 86 39.53 -15.04 -14.78
CA ASP A 86 40.88 -14.62 -14.48
C ASP A 86 41.87 -15.78 -14.79
N ILE A 87 42.61 -15.56 -15.86
CA ILE A 87 43.63 -16.48 -16.34
C ILE A 87 44.99 -15.94 -15.87
N PRO A 88 45.72 -16.65 -15.02
CA PRO A 88 47.00 -16.17 -14.54
C PRO A 88 48.02 -16.07 -15.67
N ARG A 89 48.09 -14.85 -16.25
CA ARG A 89 49.02 -14.54 -17.37
C ARG A 89 50.48 -14.51 -16.98
N ALA A 90 50.78 -14.47 -15.69
CA ALA A 90 52.14 -14.39 -15.20
C ALA A 90 52.79 -15.76 -15.23
N ASN A 91 53.50 -16.05 -16.31
CA ASN A 91 54.52 -17.04 -16.35
C ASN A 91 54.06 -18.50 -16.47
N PHE A 92 53.34 -18.86 -17.50
CA PHE A 92 53.33 -20.27 -17.85
C PHE A 92 54.75 -20.74 -18.12
N GLY A 93 55.63 -19.89 -18.62
CA GLY A 93 56.98 -20.22 -18.98
C GLY A 93 57.01 -21.25 -20.10
N GLU A 94 58.19 -21.63 -20.49
CA GLU A 94 58.41 -22.71 -21.43
C GLU A 94 58.30 -24.06 -20.69
N LEU A 95 57.42 -24.93 -21.16
CA LEU A 95 57.30 -26.31 -20.68
C LEU A 95 58.12 -27.23 -21.55
N LEU A 96 58.99 -27.99 -20.93
CA LEU A 96 59.75 -29.02 -21.62
C LEU A 96 58.86 -30.22 -21.94
N ARG A 97 59.29 -31.07 -22.84
CA ARG A 97 58.63 -32.32 -23.16
C ARG A 97 58.22 -33.09 -21.90
N ASP A 98 56.98 -33.59 -21.86
CA ASP A 98 56.37 -34.35 -20.75
C ASP A 98 56.33 -33.58 -19.42
N GLN A 99 56.48 -32.26 -19.46
CA GLN A 99 56.36 -31.42 -18.27
C GLN A 99 54.93 -30.87 -18.16
N SER A 100 54.38 -30.97 -16.96
CA SER A 100 53.06 -30.40 -16.60
C SER A 100 53.20 -29.18 -15.72
N LYS A 101 52.20 -28.33 -15.75
CA LYS A 101 52.01 -27.19 -14.85
C LYS A 101 50.58 -27.09 -14.38
N GLU A 102 50.43 -27.05 -13.06
CA GLU A 102 49.15 -26.82 -12.38
C GLU A 102 48.98 -25.32 -12.02
N PHE A 103 47.76 -24.81 -12.13
CA PHE A 103 47.36 -23.46 -11.74
C PHE A 103 45.83 -23.38 -11.61
N ASP A 104 45.33 -22.34 -10.94
CA ASP A 104 43.90 -22.09 -10.80
C ASP A 104 43.44 -21.05 -11.82
N LEU A 105 42.41 -21.38 -12.58
CA LEU A 105 41.57 -20.41 -13.30
C LEU A 105 40.50 -19.92 -12.34
N ILE A 106 40.23 -18.60 -12.27
CA ILE A 106 39.15 -18.09 -11.44
C ILE A 106 37.98 -17.75 -12.35
N ILE A 107 36.90 -18.51 -12.22
CA ILE A 107 35.63 -18.25 -12.92
C ILE A 107 34.81 -17.28 -12.08
N ASN A 108 34.63 -16.05 -12.53
CA ASN A 108 33.83 -15.04 -11.88
C ASN A 108 32.43 -15.04 -12.50
N VAL A 109 31.45 -15.61 -11.79
CA VAL A 109 30.05 -15.60 -12.21
C VAL A 109 29.47 -14.21 -11.95
N PRO A 110 28.93 -13.51 -12.93
CA PRO A 110 28.31 -12.19 -12.70
C PRO A 110 27.15 -12.27 -11.72
N GLU A 111 26.94 -11.18 -10.93
CA GLU A 111 25.87 -11.11 -9.94
C GLU A 111 24.47 -11.28 -10.55
N LYS A 112 24.27 -10.84 -11.79
CA LYS A 112 23.00 -10.94 -12.51
C LYS A 112 23.00 -12.08 -13.52
N THR A 113 23.38 -13.27 -13.09
CA THR A 113 23.36 -14.47 -13.92
C THR A 113 22.06 -15.24 -13.73
N LEU A 114 21.35 -15.51 -14.83
CA LEU A 114 20.12 -16.29 -14.81
C LEU A 114 20.39 -17.74 -14.37
N ALA A 115 19.37 -18.36 -13.78
CA ALA A 115 19.43 -19.79 -13.47
C ALA A 115 19.47 -20.61 -14.76
N GLY A 116 20.19 -21.72 -14.72
CA GLY A 116 20.31 -22.64 -15.83
C GLY A 116 21.69 -23.17 -16.06
N THR A 117 21.87 -23.83 -17.19
CA THR A 117 23.15 -24.48 -17.56
C THR A 117 23.91 -23.59 -18.54
N TYR A 118 25.15 -23.35 -18.24
CA TYR A 118 26.10 -22.61 -19.08
C TYR A 118 27.20 -23.54 -19.55
N ASN A 119 27.52 -23.47 -20.85
CA ASN A 119 28.66 -24.16 -21.41
C ASN A 119 29.76 -23.14 -21.63
N VAL A 120 30.89 -23.34 -20.94
CA VAL A 120 32.09 -22.51 -21.03
C VAL A 120 33.15 -23.30 -21.76
N VAL A 121 33.60 -22.75 -22.89
CA VAL A 121 34.63 -23.37 -23.72
C VAL A 121 35.89 -22.51 -23.65
N LEU A 122 36.98 -23.12 -23.16
CA LEU A 122 38.31 -22.51 -23.11
C LEU A 122 39.21 -23.18 -24.13
N ASN A 123 39.95 -22.38 -24.89
CA ASN A 123 41.00 -22.86 -25.75
C ASN A 123 42.35 -22.74 -25.04
N VAL A 124 43.11 -23.82 -25.05
CA VAL A 124 44.53 -23.82 -24.72
C VAL A 124 45.30 -23.94 -26.03
N LEU A 125 46.13 -22.95 -26.31
CA LEU A 125 46.82 -22.79 -27.58
C LEU A 125 48.30 -22.84 -27.39
N SER A 126 49.02 -23.58 -28.26
CA SER A 126 50.48 -23.42 -28.41
C SER A 126 50.78 -21.99 -28.92
N GLU A 127 51.82 -21.34 -28.37
CA GLU A 127 52.27 -20.04 -28.90
C GLU A 127 52.90 -20.17 -30.31
N GLU A 128 53.42 -21.36 -30.63
CA GLU A 128 54.05 -21.64 -31.91
C GLU A 128 52.99 -22.12 -32.94
N GLU A 129 53.25 -21.78 -34.20
CA GLU A 129 52.42 -22.21 -35.33
C GLU A 129 53.07 -23.36 -36.05
N PHE A 130 52.32 -24.43 -36.29
CA PHE A 130 52.73 -25.51 -37.19
C PHE A 130 51.88 -25.52 -38.44
N GLU A 131 52.49 -25.38 -39.63
CA GLU A 131 51.82 -25.36 -40.93
C GLU A 131 50.69 -24.33 -41.00
N GLU A 132 50.94 -23.09 -40.50
CA GLU A 132 49.97 -21.98 -40.45
C GLU A 132 48.75 -22.23 -39.50
N THR A 133 48.80 -23.27 -38.65
CA THR A 133 47.79 -23.59 -37.65
C THR A 133 48.40 -23.68 -36.28
N ARG A 134 47.77 -23.06 -35.28
CA ARG A 134 48.12 -23.27 -33.87
C ARG A 134 47.53 -24.57 -33.37
N ILE A 135 48.34 -25.36 -32.72
CA ILE A 135 47.87 -26.56 -31.99
C ILE A 135 47.06 -26.12 -30.80
N ARG A 136 45.90 -26.71 -30.64
CA ARG A 136 44.96 -26.39 -29.55
C ARG A 136 44.40 -27.65 -28.90
N ASP A 137 44.08 -27.52 -27.63
CA ASP A 137 43.16 -28.38 -26.90
C ASP A 137 42.04 -27.54 -26.29
N THR A 138 40.91 -28.14 -25.97
CA THR A 138 39.74 -27.46 -25.44
C THR A 138 39.33 -28.00 -24.09
N ILE A 139 38.98 -27.09 -23.19
CA ILE A 139 38.37 -27.43 -21.92
C ILE A 139 36.88 -27.05 -22.03
N ASP A 140 36.02 -28.05 -22.01
CA ASP A 140 34.58 -27.90 -22.02
C ASP A 140 34.02 -28.02 -20.60
N LEU A 141 33.48 -26.92 -20.07
CA LEU A 141 32.92 -26.88 -18.74
C LEU A 141 31.41 -26.69 -18.81
N GLN A 142 30.67 -27.42 -18.01
CA GLN A 142 29.26 -27.22 -17.76
C GLN A 142 29.08 -26.60 -16.38
N VAL A 143 28.58 -25.35 -16.36
CA VAL A 143 28.32 -24.61 -15.13
C VAL A 143 26.84 -24.57 -14.90
N GLN A 144 26.38 -25.15 -13.80
CA GLN A 144 24.98 -25.11 -13.38
C GLN A 144 24.78 -23.98 -12.38
N ILE A 145 23.92 -23.02 -12.72
CA ILE A 145 23.50 -21.96 -11.83
C ILE A 145 22.12 -22.33 -11.27
N GLY A 146 22.07 -22.48 -9.95
CA GLY A 146 20.82 -22.80 -9.24
C GLY A 146 19.80 -21.67 -9.30
N GLU A 147 18.51 -22.04 -9.23
CA GLU A 147 17.42 -21.08 -9.11
C GLU A 147 17.43 -20.42 -7.73
N PHE A 148 17.20 -19.12 -7.71
CA PHE A 148 16.97 -18.41 -6.47
C PHE A 148 15.91 -17.33 -6.65
N HIS A 149 14.96 -17.26 -5.71
CA HIS A 149 13.87 -16.32 -5.68
C HIS A 149 14.13 -15.25 -4.64
N ASP A 150 14.13 -13.99 -5.05
CA ASP A 150 14.29 -12.84 -4.15
C ASP A 150 13.37 -11.72 -4.63
N LEU A 151 12.26 -11.55 -3.92
CA LEU A 151 11.30 -10.49 -4.20
C LEU A 151 11.42 -9.40 -3.12
N ARG A 152 11.60 -8.18 -3.56
CA ARG A 152 11.79 -7.02 -2.70
C ARG A 152 10.75 -5.95 -3.00
N ILE A 153 10.27 -5.30 -1.95
CA ILE A 153 9.32 -4.20 -2.03
C ILE A 153 9.91 -2.98 -1.32
N SER A 154 9.81 -1.82 -1.94
CA SER A 154 10.29 -0.56 -1.35
C SER A 154 9.35 0.59 -1.69
N LEU A 155 9.41 1.65 -0.90
CA LEU A 155 8.79 2.91 -1.28
C LEU A 155 9.61 3.55 -2.40
N ASP A 156 8.93 4.13 -3.40
CA ASP A 156 9.63 4.83 -4.47
C ASP A 156 10.45 6.00 -3.90
N PRO A 157 11.71 6.21 -4.34
CA PRO A 157 12.55 7.29 -3.84
C PRO A 157 11.98 8.71 -4.01
N SER A 158 11.02 8.90 -4.92
CA SER A 158 10.32 10.19 -5.08
C SER A 158 9.34 10.49 -3.95
N MET A 159 8.98 9.49 -3.15
CA MET A 159 8.11 9.66 -2.00
C MET A 159 8.91 10.15 -0.79
N GLU A 160 8.52 11.30 -0.26
CA GLU A 160 9.21 11.93 0.86
C GLU A 160 9.01 11.19 2.20
N SER A 161 7.90 10.46 2.34
CA SER A 161 7.53 9.82 3.60
C SER A 161 6.65 8.58 3.43
N LYS A 162 6.88 7.59 4.28
CA LYS A 162 5.99 6.44 4.50
C LYS A 162 4.78 6.79 5.40
N ILE A 163 4.76 8.01 5.96
CA ILE A 163 3.69 8.52 6.82
C ILE A 163 2.84 9.50 6.03
N LYS A 164 1.54 9.30 6.00
CA LYS A 164 0.58 10.24 5.41
C LYS A 164 -0.55 10.55 6.36
N THR A 165 -0.99 11.80 6.34
CA THR A 165 -2.18 12.25 7.05
C THR A 165 -3.37 12.22 6.09
N SER A 166 -4.52 11.74 6.57
CA SER A 166 -5.76 11.70 5.80
C SER A 166 -6.98 11.84 6.71
N ALA A 167 -8.15 11.86 6.13
CA ALA A 167 -9.43 11.87 6.83
C ALA A 167 -10.26 10.63 6.42
N PRO A 168 -11.28 10.26 7.21
CA PRO A 168 -12.31 9.32 6.79
C PRO A 168 -12.91 9.72 5.43
N GLY A 169 -13.36 8.77 4.64
CA GLY A 169 -13.90 9.02 3.29
C GLY A 169 -12.87 9.38 2.23
N ARG A 170 -11.59 9.41 2.56
CA ARG A 170 -10.51 9.78 1.63
C ARG A 170 -9.69 8.58 1.18
N THR A 171 -9.01 8.78 0.07
CA THR A 171 -8.08 7.79 -0.50
C THR A 171 -6.65 8.30 -0.39
N VAL A 172 -5.75 7.43 0.06
CA VAL A 172 -4.31 7.70 0.14
C VAL A 172 -3.57 6.81 -0.82
N ARG A 173 -2.55 7.34 -1.46
CA ARG A 173 -1.73 6.63 -2.45
C ARG A 173 -0.28 6.65 -2.05
N PHE A 174 0.40 5.50 -2.22
CA PHE A 174 1.84 5.37 -2.03
C PHE A 174 2.43 4.77 -3.31
N LEU A 175 3.38 5.48 -3.91
CA LEU A 175 4.15 4.97 -5.03
C LEU A 175 5.22 4.03 -4.50
N MET A 176 5.28 2.83 -5.03
CA MET A 176 6.13 1.75 -4.55
C MET A 176 6.82 1.05 -5.71
N ASN A 177 7.96 0.43 -5.40
CA ASN A 177 8.72 -0.39 -6.32
C ASN A 177 8.65 -1.85 -5.86
N LEU A 178 8.43 -2.75 -6.80
CA LEU A 178 8.51 -4.20 -6.61
C LEU A 178 9.60 -4.72 -7.51
N THR A 179 10.60 -5.35 -6.92
CA THR A 179 11.79 -5.84 -7.62
C THR A 179 11.88 -7.35 -7.50
N ASN A 180 11.99 -8.02 -8.64
CA ASN A 180 12.48 -9.38 -8.68
C ASN A 180 14.02 -9.33 -8.73
N ALA A 181 14.66 -9.50 -7.59
CA ALA A 181 16.12 -9.57 -7.47
C ALA A 181 16.63 -11.00 -7.65
N GLY A 182 15.73 -11.98 -7.78
CA GLY A 182 16.04 -13.36 -8.10
C GLY A 182 16.55 -13.56 -9.53
N ASN A 183 17.05 -14.73 -9.80
CA ASN A 183 17.65 -15.09 -11.10
C ASN A 183 16.72 -15.93 -12.00
N VAL A 184 15.43 -16.01 -11.66
CA VAL A 184 14.37 -16.65 -12.42
C VAL A 184 13.16 -15.72 -12.53
N PRO A 185 12.32 -15.86 -13.57
CA PRO A 185 11.01 -15.20 -13.58
C PRO A 185 10.18 -15.63 -12.38
N ASP A 186 9.43 -14.69 -11.79
CA ASP A 186 8.58 -14.95 -10.62
C ASP A 186 7.27 -14.16 -10.69
N SER A 187 6.23 -14.69 -10.08
CA SER A 187 4.93 -14.03 -9.94
C SER A 187 4.75 -13.60 -8.48
N PRO A 188 4.97 -12.32 -8.16
CA PRO A 188 4.88 -11.83 -6.81
C PRO A 188 3.46 -11.91 -6.24
N MET A 189 3.35 -12.29 -4.98
CA MET A 189 2.12 -12.25 -4.20
C MET A 189 2.28 -11.23 -3.09
N LEU A 190 1.41 -10.22 -3.06
CA LEU A 190 1.37 -9.20 -2.00
C LEU A 190 0.36 -9.59 -0.93
N HIS A 191 0.79 -9.63 0.31
CA HIS A 191 -0.03 -9.89 1.50
C HIS A 191 -0.22 -8.59 2.28
N ASN A 192 -1.48 -8.26 2.57
CA ASN A 192 -1.85 -7.01 3.20
C ASN A 192 -2.24 -7.23 4.66
N HIS A 193 -1.68 -6.42 5.55
CA HIS A 193 -1.96 -6.46 6.97
C HIS A 193 -2.13 -5.05 7.52
N THR A 194 -2.81 -4.94 8.65
CA THR A 194 -2.97 -3.67 9.38
C THR A 194 -2.86 -3.90 10.88
N LYS A 195 -2.36 -2.90 11.58
CA LYS A 195 -2.42 -2.82 13.05
C LYS A 195 -2.69 -1.39 13.49
N LEU A 196 -3.13 -1.20 14.75
CA LEU A 196 -3.14 0.12 15.36
C LEU A 196 -1.71 0.58 15.61
N ALA A 197 -1.40 1.85 15.34
CA ALA A 197 -0.06 2.39 15.53
C ALA A 197 0.39 2.40 17.00
N ASN A 198 -0.57 2.45 17.95
CA ASN A 198 -0.32 2.44 19.38
C ASN A 198 -0.20 1.03 20.01
N GLY A 199 -0.10 -0.01 19.19
CA GLY A 199 0.09 -1.39 19.63
C GLY A 199 -1.00 -2.35 19.14
N GLY A 200 -0.82 -3.62 19.42
CA GLY A 200 -1.68 -4.71 18.97
C GLY A 200 -0.96 -5.63 17.98
N GLY A 201 -1.59 -6.74 17.64
CA GLY A 201 -1.10 -7.67 16.61
C GLY A 201 -1.45 -7.18 15.20
N TRP A 202 -0.76 -7.74 14.21
CA TRP A 202 -1.12 -7.56 12.82
C TRP A 202 -2.35 -8.39 12.47
N ASP A 203 -3.35 -7.75 11.89
CA ASP A 203 -4.55 -8.37 11.37
C ASP A 203 -4.50 -8.37 9.84
N ALA A 204 -5.04 -9.42 9.22
CA ALA A 204 -5.19 -9.45 7.77
C ALA A 204 -6.06 -8.28 7.30
N LEU A 205 -5.59 -7.51 6.32
CA LEU A 205 -6.32 -6.43 5.68
C LEU A 205 -6.90 -6.95 4.35
N PRO A 206 -8.17 -7.36 4.32
CA PRO A 206 -8.79 -7.83 3.10
C PRO A 206 -8.89 -6.69 2.08
N GLY A 207 -8.61 -7.00 0.82
CA GLY A 207 -8.71 -6.05 -0.27
C GLY A 207 -10.12 -5.50 -0.47
N MET A 208 -11.15 -6.34 -0.25
CA MET A 208 -12.56 -5.94 -0.20
C MET A 208 -13.25 -6.69 0.94
N ASN A 209 -13.60 -6.02 2.00
CA ASN A 209 -14.48 -6.54 3.02
C ASN A 209 -15.42 -5.44 3.48
N THR A 210 -16.72 -5.70 3.40
CA THR A 210 -17.77 -4.79 3.89
C THR A 210 -17.68 -4.52 5.39
N LEU A 211 -16.96 -5.35 6.15
CA LEU A 211 -16.72 -5.17 7.59
C LEU A 211 -15.44 -4.40 7.89
N SER A 212 -14.47 -4.35 6.97
CA SER A 212 -13.28 -3.52 7.17
C SER A 212 -13.56 -2.11 6.65
N LYS A 213 -13.33 -1.15 7.51
CA LYS A 213 -13.46 0.27 7.15
C LYS A 213 -12.28 0.79 6.31
N TRP A 214 -11.46 -0.12 5.79
CA TRP A 214 -10.26 0.15 5.00
C TRP A 214 -10.14 -0.87 3.88
N VAL A 215 -9.81 -0.39 2.70
CA VAL A 215 -9.58 -1.24 1.53
C VAL A 215 -8.24 -0.86 0.93
N ILE A 216 -7.44 -1.87 0.58
CA ILE A 216 -6.21 -1.67 -0.19
C ILE A 216 -6.34 -2.30 -1.56
N SER A 217 -5.96 -1.55 -2.58
CA SER A 217 -5.86 -1.99 -3.97
C SER A 217 -4.55 -1.52 -4.57
N TYR A 218 -4.17 -2.11 -5.70
CA TYR A 218 -2.92 -1.79 -6.38
C TYR A 218 -3.18 -1.50 -7.85
N ALA A 219 -2.35 -0.63 -8.41
CA ALA A 219 -2.37 -0.36 -9.84
C ALA A 219 -0.94 -0.17 -10.35
N LEU A 220 -0.62 -0.74 -11.52
CA LEU A 220 0.66 -0.52 -12.16
C LEU A 220 0.76 0.91 -12.70
N VAL A 221 1.96 1.50 -12.63
CA VAL A 221 2.17 2.90 -13.06
C VAL A 221 2.02 3.05 -14.59
N GLU A 222 2.31 2.00 -15.35
CA GLU A 222 2.14 2.00 -16.81
C GLU A 222 0.67 2.19 -17.24
N ASP A 223 -0.27 1.85 -16.35
CA ASP A 223 -1.71 2.00 -16.58
C ASP A 223 -2.25 3.33 -16.04
N PHE A 224 -1.41 4.12 -15.37
CA PHE A 224 -1.79 5.43 -14.84
C PHE A 224 -1.43 6.54 -15.84
N ASP A 225 -2.44 7.07 -16.50
CA ASP A 225 -2.33 8.37 -17.14
C ASP A 225 -2.02 9.44 -16.07
N THR A 226 -1.09 10.34 -16.34
CA THR A 226 -0.45 11.26 -15.37
C THR A 226 -1.42 12.22 -14.66
N GLU A 227 -2.66 12.31 -15.09
CA GLU A 227 -3.74 12.95 -14.36
C GLU A 227 -4.61 11.88 -13.69
N PHE A 228 -4.27 11.54 -12.45
CA PHE A 228 -5.11 10.67 -11.62
C PHE A 228 -6.56 11.17 -11.63
N PRO A 229 -7.51 10.48 -12.26
CA PRO A 229 -8.90 10.82 -12.07
C PRO A 229 -9.23 10.70 -10.59
N ARG A 230 -9.95 11.66 -10.04
CA ARG A 230 -10.39 11.67 -8.64
C ARG A 230 -11.17 10.40 -8.27
N GLU A 231 -11.73 9.73 -9.26
CA GLU A 231 -12.38 8.44 -9.18
C GLU A 231 -11.48 7.40 -9.85
N SER A 232 -10.61 6.77 -9.06
CA SER A 232 -9.85 5.61 -9.54
C SER A 232 -10.85 4.49 -9.87
N PRO A 233 -10.75 3.83 -11.06
CA PRO A 233 -11.58 2.66 -11.37
C PRO A 233 -11.45 1.54 -10.32
N CYS A 234 -10.37 1.55 -9.52
CA CYS A 234 -10.18 0.65 -8.41
C CYS A 234 -11.14 0.88 -7.22
N LEU A 235 -11.81 2.02 -7.14
CA LEU A 235 -12.76 2.36 -6.06
C LEU A 235 -14.22 2.05 -6.42
N ALA A 236 -14.53 1.99 -7.71
CA ALA A 236 -15.89 1.75 -8.22
C ALA A 236 -16.17 0.25 -8.43
N ALA A 237 -15.34 -0.63 -7.91
CA ALA A 237 -15.43 -2.05 -8.24
C ALA A 237 -16.70 -2.68 -7.67
N ASP A 238 -17.68 -2.84 -8.51
CA ASP A 238 -18.55 -4.00 -8.46
C ASP A 238 -17.64 -5.23 -8.66
N PRO A 239 -17.50 -6.12 -7.65
CA PRO A 239 -16.64 -7.31 -7.75
C PRO A 239 -17.10 -8.30 -8.82
N SER A 240 -18.25 -8.08 -9.45
CA SER A 240 -18.78 -8.88 -10.56
C SER A 240 -18.33 -8.39 -11.94
N LEU A 241 -17.69 -7.22 -12.04
CA LEU A 241 -17.06 -6.78 -13.27
C LEU A 241 -15.68 -7.42 -13.34
N GLU A 242 -15.47 -8.33 -14.30
CA GLU A 242 -14.13 -8.70 -14.76
C GLU A 242 -13.45 -7.39 -15.17
N THR A 243 -12.65 -6.83 -14.25
CA THR A 243 -11.79 -5.70 -14.56
C THR A 243 -10.81 -6.17 -15.62
N ASP A 244 -10.67 -5.38 -16.65
CA ASP A 244 -9.65 -5.58 -17.70
C ASP A 244 -8.31 -5.92 -17.01
N PRO A 245 -7.72 -7.09 -17.28
CA PRO A 245 -6.50 -7.51 -16.60
C PRO A 245 -5.38 -6.53 -16.95
N GLY A 246 -5.16 -5.53 -16.16
CA GLY A 246 -4.18 -4.47 -16.37
C GLY A 246 -4.41 -3.22 -15.54
N GLN A 247 -5.63 -2.93 -15.10
CA GLN A 247 -5.90 -1.65 -14.48
C GLN A 247 -5.92 -1.65 -12.95
N CYS A 248 -6.38 -2.72 -12.30
CA CYS A 248 -6.43 -2.77 -10.85
C CYS A 248 -6.27 -4.18 -10.30
N TYR A 249 -5.39 -4.32 -9.33
CA TYR A 249 -5.24 -5.55 -8.58
C TYR A 249 -5.97 -5.42 -7.25
N LEU A 250 -7.11 -6.06 -7.16
CA LEU A 250 -7.95 -6.09 -5.98
C LEU A 250 -8.27 -7.54 -5.62
N SER A 251 -8.18 -7.88 -4.35
CA SER A 251 -8.55 -9.20 -3.87
C SER A 251 -9.65 -9.12 -2.83
N THR A 252 -10.53 -10.11 -2.81
CA THR A 252 -11.47 -10.34 -1.70
C THR A 252 -10.79 -10.92 -0.46
N THR A 253 -9.55 -11.38 -0.61
CA THR A 253 -8.67 -11.84 0.47
C THR A 253 -7.62 -10.78 0.77
N ASN A 254 -6.74 -11.04 1.73
CA ASN A 254 -5.60 -10.18 2.00
C ASN A 254 -4.40 -10.41 1.06
N THR A 255 -4.57 -11.16 -0.01
CA THR A 255 -3.49 -11.53 -0.94
C THR A 255 -3.84 -11.11 -2.36
N VAL A 256 -2.91 -10.49 -3.04
CA VAL A 256 -2.99 -10.08 -4.45
C VAL A 256 -1.81 -10.65 -5.21
N THR A 257 -2.07 -11.33 -6.34
CA THR A 257 -1.02 -11.85 -7.22
C THR A 257 -0.75 -10.86 -8.34
N PHE A 258 0.51 -10.50 -8.52
CA PHE A 258 0.98 -9.65 -9.62
C PHE A 258 1.36 -10.50 -10.85
N PRO A 259 1.44 -9.89 -12.04
CA PRO A 259 1.94 -10.56 -13.23
C PRO A 259 3.35 -11.08 -13.03
N GLU A 260 3.72 -12.09 -13.83
CA GLU A 260 5.07 -12.61 -13.87
C GLU A 260 6.08 -11.49 -14.22
N MET A 261 7.11 -11.39 -13.41
CA MET A 261 8.21 -10.47 -13.58
C MET A 261 9.46 -11.23 -14.01
N ALA A 262 10.13 -10.76 -15.05
CA ALA A 262 11.43 -11.29 -15.44
C ALA A 262 12.46 -11.12 -14.30
N ALA A 263 13.49 -11.97 -14.30
CA ALA A 263 14.59 -11.85 -13.36
C ALA A 263 15.25 -10.45 -13.45
N PHE A 264 15.69 -9.94 -12.31
CA PHE A 264 16.40 -8.65 -12.19
C PHE A 264 15.64 -7.42 -12.70
N THR A 265 14.30 -7.50 -12.73
CA THR A 265 13.43 -6.39 -13.15
C THR A 265 12.75 -5.73 -11.97
N THR A 266 12.42 -4.45 -12.15
CA THR A 266 11.64 -3.66 -11.19
C THR A 266 10.43 -3.08 -11.91
N ILE A 267 9.27 -3.17 -11.27
CA ILE A 267 8.05 -2.50 -11.69
C ILE A 267 7.64 -1.46 -10.65
N GLN A 268 7.03 -0.38 -11.11
CA GLN A 268 6.41 0.61 -10.23
C GLN A 268 4.91 0.34 -10.13
N PHE A 269 4.38 0.49 -8.93
CA PHE A 269 2.95 0.38 -8.68
C PHE A 269 2.50 1.37 -7.60
N VAL A 270 1.23 1.64 -7.56
CA VAL A 270 0.62 2.49 -6.52
C VAL A 270 -0.20 1.61 -5.59
N ALA A 271 0.10 1.67 -4.30
CA ALA A 271 -0.77 1.17 -3.27
C ALA A 271 -1.84 2.22 -2.96
N ILE A 272 -3.10 1.89 -3.18
CA ILE A 272 -4.26 2.75 -3.03
C ILE A 272 -5.04 2.30 -1.81
N ILE A 273 -5.09 3.13 -0.78
CA ILE A 273 -5.75 2.83 0.48
C ILE A 273 -6.99 3.70 0.58
N SER A 274 -8.15 3.08 0.49
CA SER A 274 -9.45 3.74 0.62
C SER A 274 -9.95 3.61 2.05
N ILE A 275 -10.31 4.73 2.65
CA ILE A 275 -10.74 4.85 4.04
C ILE A 275 -12.23 5.12 4.03
N SER A 276 -13.03 4.29 4.71
CA SER A 276 -14.48 4.51 4.85
C SER A 276 -14.76 5.81 5.61
N ASP A 277 -15.88 6.46 5.29
CA ASP A 277 -16.42 7.61 6.03
C ASP A 277 -16.64 7.31 7.51
N GLU A 278 -16.95 6.06 7.83
CA GLU A 278 -17.16 5.59 9.22
C GLU A 278 -15.86 5.13 9.92
N ALA A 279 -14.69 5.36 9.34
CA ALA A 279 -13.43 4.92 9.95
C ALA A 279 -13.14 5.71 11.24
N SER A 280 -12.81 5.00 12.32
CA SER A 280 -12.44 5.64 13.58
C SER A 280 -11.13 6.45 13.45
N LEU A 281 -11.06 7.60 14.13
CA LEU A 281 -9.87 8.46 14.15
C LEU A 281 -8.74 7.82 14.96
N SER A 282 -8.14 6.80 14.39
CA SER A 282 -7.01 6.08 14.99
C SER A 282 -5.89 5.92 13.96
N ASP A 283 -4.67 6.20 14.40
CA ASP A 283 -3.50 5.99 13.56
C ASP A 283 -3.30 4.50 13.30
N ARG A 284 -2.98 4.15 12.06
CA ARG A 284 -2.81 2.77 11.64
C ARG A 284 -1.51 2.57 10.87
N MET A 285 -0.92 1.41 11.09
CA MET A 285 0.15 0.89 10.26
C MET A 285 -0.43 -0.12 9.28
N ILE A 286 0.05 -0.05 8.05
CA ILE A 286 -0.33 -0.97 6.96
C ILE A 286 0.94 -1.66 6.51
N GLY A 287 0.95 -2.96 6.67
CA GLY A 287 2.04 -3.82 6.26
C GLY A 287 1.74 -4.46 4.90
N ILE A 288 2.70 -4.39 4.01
CA ILE A 288 2.65 -5.05 2.71
C ILE A 288 3.87 -5.96 2.63
N LYS A 289 3.63 -7.27 2.49
CA LYS A 289 4.68 -8.28 2.34
C LYS A 289 4.57 -8.92 0.96
N THR A 290 5.70 -9.09 0.28
CA THR A 290 5.76 -9.86 -0.97
C THR A 290 6.34 -11.24 -0.73
N THR A 291 5.78 -12.25 -1.40
CA THR A 291 6.30 -13.61 -1.43
C THR A 291 6.29 -14.14 -2.86
N SER A 292 7.16 -15.10 -3.14
CA SER A 292 7.19 -15.81 -4.41
C SER A 292 6.00 -16.76 -4.54
N SER A 293 5.41 -16.86 -5.72
CA SER A 293 4.40 -17.88 -6.04
C SER A 293 4.99 -19.30 -6.05
N HIS A 294 6.31 -19.43 -6.13
CA HIS A 294 7.02 -20.72 -6.12
C HIS A 294 7.42 -21.21 -4.72
N GLY A 295 7.01 -20.50 -3.67
CA GLY A 295 7.09 -20.96 -2.27
C GLY A 295 8.48 -20.91 -1.62
N SER A 296 9.54 -20.55 -2.34
CA SER A 296 10.91 -20.53 -1.83
C SER A 296 11.57 -19.17 -1.98
N ALA A 297 10.95 -18.13 -1.46
CA ALA A 297 11.69 -16.87 -1.28
C ALA A 297 12.75 -17.09 -0.19
N ILE A 298 13.97 -16.69 -0.43
CA ILE A 298 15.08 -16.77 0.55
C ILE A 298 14.68 -16.05 1.87
N ASN A 299 13.77 -15.09 1.78
CA ASN A 299 13.26 -14.31 2.91
C ASN A 299 11.80 -14.66 3.28
N GLY A 300 11.20 -15.64 2.64
CA GLY A 300 9.82 -16.03 2.92
C GLY A 300 9.81 -17.31 3.75
N GLY A 301 9.26 -17.28 4.94
CA GLY A 301 8.81 -18.50 5.58
C GLY A 301 7.87 -19.27 4.64
N ASP A 302 7.57 -20.51 5.00
CA ASP A 302 6.66 -21.38 4.29
C ASP A 302 5.40 -20.61 3.85
N PHE A 303 4.93 -20.91 2.64
CA PHE A 303 3.75 -20.31 2.02
C PHE A 303 2.49 -20.39 2.91
N ASP A 304 2.44 -21.35 3.81
CA ASP A 304 1.36 -21.61 4.75
C ASP A 304 1.46 -20.82 6.05
N GLU A 305 2.57 -20.13 6.31
CA GLU A 305 2.72 -19.33 7.52
C GLU A 305 2.10 -17.95 7.36
N THR A 306 1.33 -17.56 8.38
CA THR A 306 0.84 -16.20 8.51
C THR A 306 2.04 -15.24 8.45
N PRO A 307 2.06 -14.24 7.56
CA PRO A 307 3.19 -13.33 7.46
C PRO A 307 3.54 -12.75 8.82
N GLN A 308 4.77 -12.93 9.24
CA GLN A 308 5.28 -12.27 10.44
C GLN A 308 5.88 -10.93 9.99
N TRP A 309 5.22 -9.85 10.39
CA TRP A 309 5.69 -8.50 10.11
C TRP A 309 6.81 -8.17 11.10
N ASP A 310 7.98 -7.90 10.55
CA ASP A 310 9.10 -7.37 11.33
C ASP A 310 9.03 -5.84 11.32
N ASP A 311 8.95 -5.26 12.50
CA ASP A 311 9.00 -3.81 12.69
C ASP A 311 10.44 -3.26 12.55
N SER A 312 11.41 -4.08 12.15
CA SER A 312 12.83 -3.70 12.01
C SER A 312 13.09 -2.55 11.04
N CYS A 313 12.13 -2.27 10.13
CA CYS A 313 12.20 -1.14 9.21
C CYS A 313 11.66 0.16 9.80
N THR A 314 11.17 0.16 11.02
CA THR A 314 10.66 1.34 11.72
C THR A 314 11.57 1.69 12.89
N LEU A 315 11.83 2.98 13.07
CA LEU A 315 12.53 3.50 14.23
C LEU A 315 11.51 4.22 15.13
N ASP A 316 11.36 3.73 16.34
CA ASP A 316 10.65 4.37 17.44
C ASP A 316 11.72 4.95 18.39
N GLU A 317 12.18 6.17 18.09
CA GLU A 317 13.29 6.80 18.83
C GLU A 317 12.86 7.23 20.23
N ASN A 318 11.59 7.64 20.39
CA ASN A 318 11.04 8.11 21.64
C ASN A 318 10.36 7.01 22.47
N LYS A 319 10.20 5.81 21.89
CA LYS A 319 9.60 4.62 22.52
C LYS A 319 8.15 4.81 23.00
N ASP A 320 7.37 5.61 22.28
CA ASP A 320 5.94 5.79 22.55
C ASP A 320 5.05 4.75 21.86
N GLY A 321 5.66 3.83 21.10
CA GLY A 321 4.98 2.78 20.33
C GLY A 321 4.55 3.23 18.95
N LEU A 322 4.90 4.44 18.54
CA LEU A 322 4.69 4.98 17.19
C LEU A 322 6.03 5.09 16.48
N PRO A 323 6.13 4.75 15.21
CA PRO A 323 7.36 4.96 14.49
C PRO A 323 7.61 6.45 14.25
N ASP A 324 8.66 7.00 14.84
CA ASP A 324 9.12 8.37 14.60
C ASP A 324 9.74 8.51 13.22
N ASN A 325 10.36 7.43 12.76
CA ASN A 325 11.09 7.42 11.52
C ASN A 325 11.09 6.02 10.89
N PHE A 326 11.35 5.96 9.58
CA PHE A 326 11.57 4.71 8.88
C PHE A 326 13.00 4.67 8.41
N LEU A 327 13.62 3.49 8.52
CA LEU A 327 14.95 3.29 7.96
C LEU A 327 14.90 3.58 6.46
N PRO A 328 15.70 4.53 5.96
CA PRO A 328 15.84 4.74 4.53
C PRO A 328 16.43 3.47 3.91
N ASN A 329 15.93 3.06 2.77
CA ASN A 329 16.43 1.90 2.02
C ASN A 329 16.22 0.53 2.68
N CYS A 330 15.12 0.34 3.36
CA CYS A 330 14.72 -0.99 3.78
C CYS A 330 14.22 -1.79 2.57
N ASP A 331 15.17 -2.25 1.75
CA ASP A 331 14.95 -3.17 0.64
C ASP A 331 14.71 -4.57 1.19
N THR A 332 13.53 -4.78 1.73
CA THR A 332 13.10 -6.07 2.27
C THR A 332 11.88 -6.56 1.49
N ASN A 333 11.50 -7.80 1.72
CA ASN A 333 10.22 -8.30 1.21
C ASN A 333 8.99 -7.71 1.94
N GLU A 334 9.19 -6.82 2.90
CA GLU A 334 8.17 -6.19 3.71
C GLU A 334 8.30 -4.67 3.71
N GLN A 335 7.14 -3.97 3.67
CA GLN A 335 7.09 -2.52 3.85
C GLN A 335 5.95 -2.17 4.79
N VAL A 336 6.24 -1.24 5.69
CA VAL A 336 5.27 -0.69 6.62
C VAL A 336 4.98 0.77 6.26
N LEU A 337 3.71 1.07 6.03
CA LEU A 337 3.20 2.41 5.76
C LEU A 337 2.39 2.86 6.97
N GLN A 338 2.43 4.14 7.30
CA GLN A 338 1.62 4.68 8.40
C GLN A 338 0.61 5.69 7.88
N LEU A 339 -0.62 5.58 8.38
CA LEU A 339 -1.69 6.52 8.13
C LEU A 339 -2.15 7.13 9.45
N MET A 340 -2.06 8.46 9.50
CA MET A 340 -2.58 9.26 10.60
C MET A 340 -3.93 9.83 10.20
N LEU A 341 -5.01 9.35 10.84
CA LEU A 341 -6.34 9.88 10.58
C LEU A 341 -6.61 11.13 11.41
N ARG A 342 -6.89 12.21 10.72
CA ARG A 342 -7.14 13.53 11.28
C ARG A 342 -8.42 14.09 10.69
N ALA A 343 -9.41 14.31 11.53
CA ALA A 343 -10.64 14.99 11.17
C ALA A 343 -11.23 15.71 12.39
N PRO A 344 -11.93 16.82 12.20
CA PRO A 344 -12.83 17.35 13.21
C PRO A 344 -14.05 16.43 13.37
N ASP A 345 -14.81 16.64 14.42
CA ASP A 345 -16.10 16.00 14.67
C ASP A 345 -16.92 16.96 15.53
N LEU A 346 -17.79 17.71 14.85
CA LEU A 346 -18.57 18.77 15.45
C LEU A 346 -19.87 18.22 16.01
N LYS A 347 -20.05 18.32 17.31
CA LYS A 347 -21.22 17.78 17.99
C LYS A 347 -21.97 18.83 18.75
N ILE A 348 -23.27 18.94 18.50
CA ILE A 348 -24.16 19.77 19.30
C ILE A 348 -24.59 18.97 20.53
N LEU A 349 -24.15 19.41 21.71
CA LEU A 349 -24.50 18.78 22.98
C LEU A 349 -25.88 19.19 23.47
N SER A 350 -26.22 20.48 23.32
CA SER A 350 -27.52 21.00 23.67
C SER A 350 -27.81 22.29 22.90
N ALA A 351 -29.10 22.54 22.68
CA ALA A 351 -29.61 23.82 22.21
C ALA A 351 -30.84 24.17 23.03
N GLU A 352 -30.82 25.32 23.67
CA GLU A 352 -31.89 25.79 24.57
C GLU A 352 -32.35 27.18 24.19
N ALA A 353 -33.65 27.36 24.04
CA ALA A 353 -34.22 28.67 23.84
C ALA A 353 -34.38 29.44 25.15
N SER A 354 -34.10 30.73 25.15
CA SER A 354 -34.24 31.61 26.34
C SER A 354 -35.66 31.64 26.92
N LYS A 355 -36.63 31.25 26.11
CA LYS A 355 -38.03 31.10 26.51
C LYS A 355 -38.65 29.88 25.84
N SER A 356 -39.40 29.08 26.59
CA SER A 356 -40.14 27.93 26.06
C SER A 356 -41.44 28.31 25.33
N ARG A 357 -41.93 29.52 25.54
CA ARG A 357 -43.07 30.11 24.87
C ARG A 357 -42.82 31.61 24.63
N ALA A 358 -42.86 32.01 23.40
CA ALA A 358 -42.64 33.40 23.02
C ALA A 358 -43.77 33.86 22.10
N ALA A 359 -44.10 35.17 22.13
CA ALA A 359 -45.10 35.74 21.27
C ALA A 359 -44.54 35.93 19.85
N VAL A 360 -45.44 35.95 18.85
CA VAL A 360 -45.07 36.27 17.48
C VAL A 360 -44.47 37.66 17.41
N GLY A 361 -43.33 37.78 16.74
CA GLY A 361 -42.53 39.00 16.64
C GLY A 361 -41.58 39.23 17.81
N GLU A 362 -41.59 38.37 18.83
CA GLU A 362 -40.65 38.44 19.93
C GLU A 362 -39.28 37.88 19.53
N MET A 363 -38.21 38.59 19.88
CA MET A 363 -36.85 38.13 19.70
C MET A 363 -36.42 37.27 20.88
N ILE A 364 -36.00 36.06 20.62
CA ILE A 364 -35.42 35.13 21.61
C ILE A 364 -34.00 34.79 21.23
N SER A 365 -33.22 34.36 22.19
CA SER A 365 -31.91 33.75 21.94
C SER A 365 -31.97 32.25 22.11
N VAL A 366 -31.28 31.53 21.23
CA VAL A 366 -31.04 30.11 21.33
C VAL A 366 -29.58 29.91 21.69
N THR A 367 -29.32 29.42 22.89
CA THR A 367 -27.98 29.08 23.36
C THR A 367 -27.64 27.69 22.93
N VAL A 368 -26.57 27.54 22.14
CA VAL A 368 -26.10 26.28 21.60
C VAL A 368 -24.75 25.95 22.24
N LYS A 369 -24.61 24.72 22.72
CA LYS A 369 -23.35 24.17 23.20
C LYS A 369 -22.77 23.24 22.16
N LEU A 370 -21.69 23.69 21.54
CA LEU A 370 -20.97 22.99 20.47
C LEU A 370 -19.63 22.50 21.01
N GLN A 371 -19.24 21.30 20.57
CA GLN A 371 -17.98 20.68 20.91
C GLN A 371 -17.38 20.02 19.67
N ASN A 372 -16.06 20.08 19.52
CA ASN A 372 -15.33 19.29 18.53
C ASN A 372 -14.72 18.09 19.25
N ILE A 373 -15.30 16.89 19.04
CA ILE A 373 -14.82 15.64 19.62
C ILE A 373 -13.81 14.92 18.72
N GLY A 374 -13.47 15.50 17.56
CA GLY A 374 -12.41 15.04 16.67
C GLY A 374 -11.00 15.27 17.22
N ASN A 375 -9.99 15.13 16.39
CA ASN A 375 -8.59 15.26 16.79
C ASN A 375 -7.84 16.45 16.18
N ILE A 376 -8.48 17.20 15.28
CA ILE A 376 -7.99 18.47 14.75
C ILE A 376 -9.07 19.57 14.88
N HIS A 377 -8.66 20.84 14.82
CA HIS A 377 -9.59 21.96 14.83
C HIS A 377 -10.39 22.03 13.53
N ALA A 378 -11.66 22.46 13.65
CA ALA A 378 -12.50 22.86 12.53
C ALA A 378 -12.39 24.36 12.32
N THR A 379 -12.28 24.83 11.10
CA THR A 379 -12.24 26.28 10.75
C THR A 379 -13.45 26.64 9.91
N ASP A 380 -13.83 27.92 9.95
CA ASP A 380 -14.93 28.48 9.16
C ASP A 380 -16.25 27.70 9.33
N VAL A 381 -16.56 27.36 10.58
CA VAL A 381 -17.71 26.53 10.94
C VAL A 381 -19.00 27.34 10.79
N SER A 382 -19.88 26.92 9.89
CA SER A 382 -21.20 27.50 9.73
C SER A 382 -22.18 26.86 10.71
N VAL A 383 -22.93 27.69 11.45
CA VAL A 383 -24.01 27.22 12.32
C VAL A 383 -25.29 27.96 11.90
N ILE A 384 -26.34 27.20 11.59
CA ILE A 384 -27.63 27.74 11.19
C ILE A 384 -28.73 27.37 12.19
N LEU A 385 -29.74 28.21 12.22
CA LEU A 385 -31.00 27.92 12.87
C LEU A 385 -32.06 27.72 11.75
N CYS A 386 -32.60 26.52 11.71
CA CYS A 386 -33.59 26.10 10.75
C CYS A 386 -34.98 26.05 11.41
N ALA A 387 -35.95 26.70 10.84
CA ALA A 387 -37.34 26.71 11.33
C ALA A 387 -38.29 25.95 10.39
N ASP A 388 -39.38 25.43 10.93
CA ASP A 388 -40.43 24.71 10.20
C ASP A 388 -39.99 23.43 9.48
N GLN A 389 -38.83 22.90 9.85
CA GLN A 389 -38.37 21.58 9.41
C GLN A 389 -38.06 20.68 10.60
N THR A 390 -38.38 19.39 10.46
CA THR A 390 -38.02 18.41 11.49
C THR A 390 -36.58 17.93 11.34
N SER A 391 -36.00 17.46 12.42
CA SER A 391 -34.65 16.86 12.35
C SER A 391 -34.56 15.67 11.39
N SER A 392 -35.66 14.99 11.12
CA SER A 392 -35.71 13.89 10.14
C SER A 392 -35.68 14.39 8.70
N ASP A 393 -36.25 15.57 8.45
CA ASP A 393 -36.24 16.19 7.11
C ASP A 393 -34.84 16.76 6.82
N ILE A 394 -34.27 17.46 7.80
CA ILE A 394 -32.90 18.02 7.70
C ILE A 394 -31.87 16.93 7.48
N ARG A 395 -31.98 15.78 8.17
CA ARG A 395 -31.09 14.64 7.99
C ARG A 395 -31.09 14.08 6.56
N LYS A 396 -32.22 14.18 5.86
CA LYS A 396 -32.38 13.64 4.50
C LYS A 396 -32.00 14.63 3.39
N ASN A 397 -32.36 15.87 3.59
CA ASN A 397 -32.40 16.88 2.52
C ASN A 397 -31.63 18.18 2.84
N GLY A 398 -31.05 18.28 4.07
CA GLY A 398 -30.54 19.54 4.58
C GLY A 398 -31.65 20.51 5.02
N CYS A 399 -31.27 21.73 5.38
CA CYS A 399 -32.22 22.82 5.66
C CYS A 399 -32.51 23.60 4.36
N ASP A 400 -33.75 23.74 4.01
CA ASP A 400 -34.15 24.57 2.87
C ASP A 400 -33.75 26.03 3.13
N GLU A 401 -33.21 26.72 2.12
CA GLU A 401 -32.74 28.10 2.27
C GLU A 401 -33.81 29.06 2.82
N ASP A 402 -35.06 28.87 2.42
CA ASP A 402 -36.19 29.66 2.89
C ASP A 402 -36.53 29.46 4.37
N ASN A 403 -36.04 28.37 4.94
CA ASN A 403 -36.25 27.99 6.34
C ASN A 403 -35.05 28.34 7.24
N ILE A 404 -33.96 28.86 6.68
CA ILE A 404 -32.81 29.35 7.45
C ILE A 404 -33.15 30.73 8.03
N VAL A 405 -33.40 30.77 9.31
CA VAL A 405 -33.78 32.02 10.01
C VAL A 405 -32.60 32.75 10.62
N TYR A 406 -31.48 32.08 10.80
CA TYR A 406 -30.21 32.67 11.28
C TYR A 406 -29.03 31.87 10.84
N ARG A 407 -27.92 32.53 10.49
CA ARG A 407 -26.61 31.91 10.19
C ARG A 407 -25.52 32.66 10.92
N GLN A 408 -24.60 31.90 11.53
CA GLN A 408 -23.41 32.42 12.19
C GLN A 408 -22.18 31.63 11.75
N MET A 409 -21.12 32.36 11.41
CA MET A 409 -19.80 31.76 11.15
C MET A 409 -18.97 31.82 12.41
N ILE A 410 -18.24 30.74 12.68
CA ILE A 410 -17.31 30.58 13.78
C ILE A 410 -15.94 30.34 13.18
N GLU A 411 -14.95 31.16 13.55
CA GLU A 411 -13.62 31.12 12.97
C GLU A 411 -12.92 29.77 13.21
N ALA A 412 -12.99 29.24 14.43
CA ALA A 412 -12.41 27.95 14.75
C ALA A 412 -13.09 27.26 15.96
N VAL A 413 -13.20 25.95 15.91
CA VAL A 413 -13.63 25.11 17.04
C VAL A 413 -12.50 24.11 17.36
N MET A 414 -11.85 24.28 18.52
CA MET A 414 -10.73 23.48 18.94
C MET A 414 -11.18 22.08 19.41
N PRO A 415 -10.40 21.02 19.17
CA PRO A 415 -10.71 19.68 19.65
C PRO A 415 -10.57 19.58 21.18
N VAL A 416 -11.47 18.84 21.81
CA VAL A 416 -11.46 18.61 23.28
C VAL A 416 -10.15 18.01 23.76
N SER A 417 -9.51 17.17 22.96
CA SER A 417 -8.25 16.50 23.28
C SER A 417 -7.06 17.47 23.42
N GLN A 418 -7.16 18.65 22.80
CA GLN A 418 -6.10 19.67 22.83
C GLN A 418 -6.39 20.83 23.79
N SER A 419 -7.61 20.88 24.30
CA SER A 419 -8.03 21.92 25.26
C SER A 419 -7.77 21.44 26.69
N ASN A 420 -6.94 22.16 27.44
CA ASN A 420 -6.69 21.90 28.85
C ASN A 420 -7.93 22.12 29.77
N ASN A 421 -8.97 22.76 29.23
CA ASN A 421 -10.27 22.90 29.84
C ASN A 421 -11.29 22.45 28.81
N GLN A 422 -12.05 21.40 29.01
CA GLN A 422 -13.16 20.96 28.17
C GLN A 422 -13.98 22.15 27.62
N GLU A 423 -13.44 22.91 26.68
CA GLU A 423 -14.05 24.13 26.20
C GLU A 423 -15.26 23.75 25.36
N LEU A 424 -16.39 23.88 26.05
CA LEU A 424 -17.67 23.97 25.41
C LEU A 424 -17.77 25.36 24.78
N LEU A 425 -17.90 25.41 23.48
CA LEU A 425 -18.20 26.65 22.80
C LEU A 425 -19.68 26.95 22.97
N GLU A 426 -20.00 28.00 23.75
CA GLU A 426 -21.36 28.50 23.83
C GLU A 426 -21.57 29.63 22.82
N ILE A 427 -22.52 29.44 21.91
CA ILE A 427 -22.95 30.44 20.94
C ILE A 427 -24.39 30.81 21.16
N SER A 428 -24.77 32.05 20.86
CA SER A 428 -26.12 32.56 21.00
C SER A 428 -26.64 32.99 19.66
N LEU A 429 -27.59 32.23 19.13
CA LEU A 429 -28.27 32.50 17.87
C LEU A 429 -29.53 33.32 18.17
N LEU A 430 -29.83 34.33 17.38
CA LEU A 430 -30.99 35.17 17.55
C LEU A 430 -32.14 34.70 16.63
N TYR A 431 -33.33 34.61 17.15
CA TYR A 431 -34.52 34.20 16.40
C TYR A 431 -35.70 35.09 16.71
N ILE A 432 -36.36 35.57 15.65
CA ILE A 432 -37.63 36.31 15.74
C ILE A 432 -38.76 35.30 15.51
N VAL A 433 -39.59 35.09 16.51
CA VAL A 433 -40.67 34.11 16.49
C VAL A 433 -41.72 34.49 15.45
N GLU A 434 -41.95 33.65 14.47
CA GLU A 434 -42.94 33.81 13.45
C GLU A 434 -44.30 33.17 13.86
N ALA A 435 -45.35 33.39 13.06
CA ALA A 435 -46.69 32.88 13.35
C ALA A 435 -46.76 31.35 13.13
N GLY A 436 -47.20 30.63 14.12
CA GLY A 436 -47.44 29.18 14.06
C GLY A 436 -46.62 28.42 15.10
N SER A 437 -46.85 27.11 15.21
CA SER A 437 -46.01 26.24 16.02
C SER A 437 -44.88 25.76 15.16
N GLN A 438 -43.67 26.19 15.45
CA GLN A 438 -42.47 25.90 14.65
C GLN A 438 -41.61 24.87 15.35
N ASP A 439 -41.17 23.90 14.61
CA ASP A 439 -40.05 23.05 15.00
C ASP A 439 -38.76 23.79 14.64
N ILE A 440 -37.85 23.92 15.58
CA ILE A 440 -36.57 24.62 15.40
C ILE A 440 -35.43 23.61 15.55
N VAL A 441 -34.58 23.62 14.58
CA VAL A 441 -33.37 22.74 14.57
C VAL A 441 -32.14 23.61 14.40
N VAL A 442 -31.16 23.37 15.25
CA VAL A 442 -29.79 23.89 15.06
C VAL A 442 -29.02 22.89 14.21
N TYR A 443 -28.34 23.38 13.19
CA TYR A 443 -27.53 22.56 12.30
C TYR A 443 -26.17 23.21 12.12
N VAL A 444 -25.10 22.41 12.35
CA VAL A 444 -23.71 22.80 12.19
C VAL A 444 -23.22 22.22 10.88
N ASP A 445 -22.41 22.95 10.15
CA ASP A 445 -21.88 22.61 8.83
C ASP A 445 -22.96 22.14 7.83
N PRO A 446 -24.01 22.97 7.59
CA PRO A 446 -25.12 22.57 6.74
C PRO A 446 -24.74 22.31 5.28
N ASP A 447 -23.66 22.91 4.83
CA ASP A 447 -23.18 22.84 3.45
C ASP A 447 -22.18 21.66 3.26
N ASN A 448 -21.87 20.94 4.35
CA ASN A 448 -20.91 19.82 4.40
C ASN A 448 -19.53 20.19 3.81
N ASP A 449 -19.07 21.40 4.13
CA ASP A 449 -17.78 21.93 3.68
C ASP A 449 -16.60 21.37 4.52
N ILE A 450 -16.90 20.94 5.75
CA ILE A 450 -15.95 20.36 6.69
C ILE A 450 -16.13 18.85 6.68
N ILE A 451 -15.07 18.12 6.32
CA ILE A 451 -15.11 16.66 6.36
C ILE A 451 -14.90 16.21 7.79
N GLU A 452 -15.93 15.63 8.37
CA GLU A 452 -15.95 15.18 9.75
C GLU A 452 -15.83 13.66 9.87
N SER A 453 -15.57 13.17 11.07
CA SER A 453 -15.56 11.72 11.33
C SER A 453 -16.97 11.15 11.54
N GLU A 454 -17.93 11.98 11.91
CA GLU A 454 -19.34 11.61 12.09
C GLU A 454 -20.24 12.78 11.69
N GLU A 455 -20.90 12.68 10.55
CA GLU A 455 -21.82 13.72 10.04
C GLU A 455 -23.23 13.65 10.67
N ALA A 456 -23.55 12.53 11.32
CA ALA A 456 -24.92 12.32 11.83
C ALA A 456 -25.21 13.06 13.15
N ASN A 457 -24.22 13.69 13.77
CA ASN A 457 -24.34 14.38 15.05
C ASN A 457 -24.38 15.92 14.94
N ASN A 458 -24.43 16.47 13.74
CA ASN A 458 -24.35 17.89 13.39
C ASN A 458 -25.66 18.67 13.58
N TYR A 459 -26.75 18.04 13.99
CA TYR A 459 -28.03 18.72 14.16
C TYR A 459 -28.63 18.41 15.52
N TYR A 460 -29.40 19.38 16.04
CA TYR A 460 -30.07 19.28 17.31
C TYR A 460 -31.44 19.92 17.26
N SER A 461 -32.52 19.17 17.57
CA SER A 461 -33.89 19.68 17.60
C SER A 461 -34.23 20.27 18.97
N ILE A 462 -34.70 21.50 18.97
CA ILE A 462 -35.24 22.16 20.17
C ILE A 462 -36.62 21.61 20.43
N LYS A 463 -36.82 20.99 21.59
CA LYS A 463 -38.07 20.31 21.95
C LYS A 463 -39.23 21.24 22.24
N ASP A 464 -38.94 22.51 22.48
CA ASP A 464 -39.96 23.50 22.81
C ASP A 464 -40.60 24.06 21.52
N LYS A 465 -41.91 23.89 21.40
CA LYS A 465 -42.67 24.47 20.27
C LYS A 465 -42.84 25.97 20.49
N MET A 466 -42.26 26.75 19.61
CA MET A 466 -42.35 28.21 19.61
C MET A 466 -43.58 28.67 18.82
N GLY A 467 -44.15 29.79 19.22
CA GLY A 467 -45.19 30.46 18.44
C GLY A 467 -46.61 29.86 18.49
N SER A 468 -46.92 29.00 19.47
CA SER A 468 -48.27 28.53 19.66
C SER A 468 -49.16 29.70 20.08
N ASN A 469 -49.63 30.46 19.11
CA ASN A 469 -50.63 31.49 19.36
C ASN A 469 -51.95 30.83 19.69
N ASN A 470 -52.47 31.09 20.88
CA ASN A 470 -53.90 31.00 21.14
C ASN A 470 -54.59 32.14 20.40
N ARG A 471 -54.62 32.10 19.04
CA ARG A 471 -55.30 33.09 18.19
C ARG A 471 -56.78 33.25 18.51
N PHE A 472 -57.32 32.39 19.36
CA PHE A 472 -58.71 32.43 19.77
C PHE A 472 -59.05 33.44 20.89
N LEU A 473 -58.06 33.86 21.70
CA LEU A 473 -58.35 34.72 22.87
C LEU A 473 -58.00 36.20 22.65
N ASP A 474 -57.09 36.57 21.78
CA ASP A 474 -56.65 37.93 21.53
C ASP A 474 -57.77 38.83 20.95
N PRO A 475 -58.57 38.42 19.94
CA PRO A 475 -59.69 39.25 19.45
C PRO A 475 -60.82 39.40 20.48
N LEU A 476 -61.01 38.39 21.35
CA LEU A 476 -62.00 38.43 22.41
C LEU A 476 -61.59 39.36 23.55
N LEU A 477 -60.28 39.41 23.93
CA LEU A 477 -59.78 40.32 24.95
C LEU A 477 -59.76 41.78 24.49
N GLN A 478 -59.50 42.06 23.19
CA GLN A 478 -59.61 43.40 22.61
C GLN A 478 -61.08 43.86 22.48
N ALA A 479 -62.00 42.97 22.17
CA ALA A 479 -63.43 43.29 22.10
C ALA A 479 -64.00 43.65 23.48
N VAL A 480 -63.55 43.00 24.54
CA VAL A 480 -63.95 43.27 25.94
C VAL A 480 -63.49 44.66 26.43
N ALA A 481 -62.32 45.11 25.95
CA ALA A 481 -61.80 46.43 26.34
C ALA A 481 -62.50 47.64 25.68
N THR A 482 -63.25 47.41 24.62
CA THR A 482 -63.84 48.50 23.79
C THR A 482 -65.36 48.74 24.02
N TYR A 483 -66.05 47.85 24.76
CA TYR A 483 -67.51 47.97 24.96
C TYR A 483 -67.92 48.34 26.40
N SER A 484 -68.93 49.16 26.55
CA SER A 484 -69.44 49.59 27.82
C SER A 484 -70.13 48.45 28.62
N VAL A 485 -70.22 48.61 29.97
CA VAL A 485 -70.52 47.57 30.95
C VAL A 485 -71.75 46.67 30.64
N PRO A 486 -72.86 47.08 30.03
CA PRO A 486 -73.95 46.15 29.71
C PRO A 486 -73.68 45.17 28.59
N VAL A 487 -72.82 45.56 27.62
CA VAL A 487 -72.40 44.67 26.50
C VAL A 487 -71.37 43.70 26.98
N ILE A 488 -70.58 44.09 27.98
CA ILE A 488 -69.53 43.21 28.58
C ILE A 488 -70.17 42.04 29.32
N ILE A 489 -71.30 42.22 30.03
CA ILE A 489 -71.96 41.13 30.75
C ILE A 489 -72.61 40.13 29.79
N ILE A 490 -73.18 40.55 28.68
CA ILE A 490 -73.76 39.65 27.67
C ILE A 490 -72.61 38.98 26.88
N GLY A 491 -71.58 39.70 26.54
CA GLY A 491 -70.37 39.16 25.89
C GLY A 491 -69.67 38.17 26.75
N ALA A 492 -69.52 38.45 28.05
CA ALA A 492 -68.83 37.56 29.00
C ALA A 492 -69.60 36.25 29.23
N THR A 493 -70.92 36.29 29.26
CA THR A 493 -71.76 35.08 29.42
C THR A 493 -71.68 34.20 28.14
N ILE A 494 -71.68 34.80 26.96
CA ILE A 494 -71.52 34.07 25.70
C ILE A 494 -70.12 33.53 25.59
N ALA A 495 -69.12 34.31 25.95
CA ALA A 495 -67.68 33.87 25.94
C ALA A 495 -67.44 32.76 26.94
N LEU A 496 -67.99 32.85 28.16
CA LEU A 496 -67.87 31.77 29.14
C LEU A 496 -68.57 30.47 28.69
N GLY A 497 -69.70 30.60 28.01
CA GLY A 497 -70.41 29.49 27.38
C GLY A 497 -69.61 28.86 26.26
N ALA A 498 -69.02 29.69 25.39
CA ALA A 498 -68.14 29.22 24.31
C ALA A 498 -66.86 28.56 24.81
N VAL A 499 -66.26 29.14 25.87
CA VAL A 499 -65.05 28.51 26.52
C VAL A 499 -65.40 27.17 27.17
N ALA A 500 -66.60 27.11 27.80
CA ALA A 500 -67.05 25.83 28.41
C ALA A 500 -67.27 24.76 27.30
N VAL A 501 -67.87 25.13 26.18
CA VAL A 501 -68.00 24.19 25.05
C VAL A 501 -66.66 23.77 24.45
N VAL A 502 -65.70 24.69 24.28
CA VAL A 502 -64.37 24.39 23.76
C VAL A 502 -63.59 23.49 24.75
N VAL A 503 -63.71 23.76 26.05
CA VAL A 503 -63.06 22.90 27.08
C VAL A 503 -63.69 21.51 27.11
N ILE A 504 -65.02 21.42 26.99
CA ILE A 504 -65.69 20.12 26.93
C ILE A 504 -65.34 19.37 25.64
N TRP A 505 -65.26 20.08 24.53
CA TRP A 505 -64.81 19.50 23.25
C TRP A 505 -63.34 19.12 23.25
N GLY A 506 -62.47 19.94 23.82
CA GLY A 506 -61.04 19.65 24.00
C GLY A 506 -60.79 18.36 24.80
N ARG A 507 -61.50 18.24 25.95
CA ARG A 507 -61.44 17.00 26.76
C ARG A 507 -61.99 15.76 26.04
N ARG A 508 -63.00 15.95 25.18
CA ARG A 508 -63.51 14.85 24.35
C ARG A 508 -62.56 14.44 23.25
N ILE A 509 -61.85 15.37 22.68
CA ILE A 509 -60.82 15.11 21.66
C ILE A 509 -59.59 14.41 22.33
N GLU A 510 -59.17 14.85 23.51
CA GLU A 510 -58.12 14.20 24.27
C GLU A 510 -58.49 12.75 24.68
N ALA A 511 -59.70 12.55 25.15
CA ALA A 511 -60.20 11.22 25.46
C ALA A 511 -60.30 10.30 24.25
N MET A 512 -60.64 10.84 23.07
CA MET A 512 -60.63 10.08 21.80
C MET A 512 -59.20 9.79 21.32
N ARG A 513 -58.26 10.69 21.56
CA ARG A 513 -56.84 10.49 21.25
C ARG A 513 -56.23 9.40 22.14
N GLU A 514 -56.48 9.45 23.46
CA GLU A 514 -56.05 8.37 24.36
C GLU A 514 -56.67 7.01 24.03
N TYR A 515 -57.96 7.01 23.57
CA TYR A 515 -58.61 5.80 23.12
C TYR A 515 -58.00 5.24 21.81
N ALA A 516 -57.65 6.13 20.87
CA ALA A 516 -56.97 5.77 19.63
C ALA A 516 -55.54 5.26 19.87
N GLU A 517 -54.78 5.89 20.79
CA GLU A 517 -53.44 5.41 21.19
C GLU A 517 -53.51 4.05 21.88
N LYS A 518 -54.44 3.84 22.82
CA LYS A 518 -54.67 2.53 23.46
C LYS A 518 -55.05 1.45 22.43
N LYS A 519 -55.83 1.82 21.41
CA LYS A 519 -56.23 0.89 20.35
C LYS A 519 -55.09 0.56 19.39
N SER A 520 -54.16 1.51 19.12
CA SER A 520 -52.97 1.28 18.31
C SER A 520 -51.93 0.40 19.06
N MET A 521 -51.84 0.54 20.40
CA MET A 521 -50.98 -0.35 21.22
C MET A 521 -51.52 -1.78 21.35
N MET A 522 -52.86 -1.99 21.29
CA MET A 522 -53.41 -3.33 21.29
C MET A 522 -53.35 -4.07 19.96
N THR A 523 -53.11 -3.37 18.84
CA THR A 523 -52.93 -4.02 17.55
C THR A 523 -51.49 -4.37 17.22
N TYR A 524 -50.52 -4.02 18.09
CA TYR A 524 -49.08 -4.30 17.87
C TYR A 524 -48.52 -5.50 18.63
N THR A 525 -49.38 -6.27 19.35
CA THR A 525 -48.93 -7.40 20.18
C THR A 525 -49.30 -8.77 19.65
N ASP A 526 -49.85 -8.91 18.44
CA ASP A 526 -50.30 -10.22 17.95
C ASP A 526 -49.60 -10.74 16.68
N ASP A 527 -48.58 -10.08 16.14
CA ASP A 527 -47.96 -10.50 14.88
C ASP A 527 -46.45 -10.85 14.94
N ASP A 528 -45.81 -10.90 16.12
CA ASP A 528 -44.38 -11.27 16.23
C ASP A 528 -44.15 -12.54 17.06
N MET A 529 -44.91 -13.61 16.73
CA MET A 529 -44.53 -14.98 17.14
C MET A 529 -44.90 -15.98 16.07
N GLU A 530 -44.12 -16.05 14.98
CA GLU A 530 -43.88 -17.29 14.25
C GLU A 530 -42.62 -17.17 13.38
N PHE A 531 -41.68 -18.06 13.70
CA PHE A 531 -40.45 -18.48 13.03
C PHE A 531 -39.21 -17.63 13.22
#